data_a4c39888f3853be9c465b119a0d0a60f
#
_entry.id   a4c39888f3853be9c465b119a0d0a60f
#
_cell.length_a   1.000
_cell.length_b   1.000
_cell.length_c   1.000
_cell.angle_alpha   90.00
_cell.angle_beta   90.00
_cell.angle_gamma   90.00
#
_symmetry.space_group_name_H-M   'P 1'
#
loop_
_entity.id
_entity.type
_entity.pdbx_description
1 polymer ?
#
loop_
_entity_poly.entity_id
_entity_poly.type
_entity_poly.pdbx_seq_one_letter_code
_entity_poly.pdbx_strand_id
1 'polypeptide(L)'
;MAEEAVSKNFIEQEIEKDLAEGVYDHVCTRFPPEPNGYLHIGHAKSILLNYGLAQKYNGTFHMRFDDTNPTKEKTEFVESIKADIKWLGADWGDHLYFASDYFDQMYEYAIKLIKKGKAYVCDLTADQIREYRGTLTEPGKDSPYRDRSVEENLELFENMRAGKYADGEKVLRAKIDMASPNFNMRDPILYRVARMTHHNTGDKWCIYPMYDFAHPIEDAIEGITHSICTLEFEDHRPLYDWVVRECEFANPPRQIEFAKLYLTNVVTGKRYIKKLVEDKIVDGWDAPRLVSIAALRRRGFTPESIKMFVDLCGVSKAQSSVDYAMLEYCIREDLKLKRARMMAVLDPIKLVIDNYPEGQIEYLDAPNNLENEELGSRQLPFGRELYIEREDFMEEPPKKYFRLFPGNEVRLMNAYFVTCTGFEKDEDGNVTVVHCTYDPETKSGSGFTGRKVKGTLHWVEASTALPATVRLYENLIDEEKGVYNKEDGSLNLNPNSLTEKEIFVESNFADAKAYESFQFVRQGYFCVDSHDSSKEHLVFNRIVSLKSSFKLPK
;
A
#
# COMPACT_ATOMS: atom_id res chain seq x y z
N MET A 1 13.33 20.88 29.04
CA MET A 1 12.47 19.70 28.83
C MET A 1 13.40 18.62 28.32
N ALA A 2 13.55 17.51 29.02
CA ALA A 2 14.36 16.39 28.55
C ALA A 2 13.67 15.82 27.31
N GLU A 3 14.37 15.77 26.17
CA GLU A 3 13.94 14.99 25.04
C GLU A 3 13.78 13.55 25.53
N GLU A 4 12.56 13.01 25.50
CA GLU A 4 12.36 11.60 25.68
C GLU A 4 13.18 10.88 24.61
N ALA A 5 14.20 10.17 25.03
CA ALA A 5 15.08 9.41 24.14
C ALA A 5 14.20 8.36 23.46
N VAL A 6 13.88 8.57 22.17
CA VAL A 6 13.18 7.60 21.36
C VAL A 6 13.96 6.29 21.40
N SER A 7 13.32 5.23 21.87
CA SER A 7 13.95 3.91 21.97
C SER A 7 14.39 3.44 20.58
N LYS A 8 15.69 3.13 20.45
CA LYS A 8 16.27 2.62 19.20
C LYS A 8 15.80 1.18 18.97
N ASN A 9 15.40 0.88 17.74
CA ASN A 9 15.11 -0.50 17.35
C ASN A 9 16.42 -1.32 17.24
N PHE A 10 16.29 -2.66 17.15
CA PHE A 10 17.45 -3.54 17.14
C PHE A 10 18.38 -3.33 15.92
N ILE A 11 17.82 -2.94 14.75
CA ILE A 11 18.62 -2.66 13.54
C ILE A 11 19.47 -1.42 13.73
N GLU A 12 18.91 -0.37 14.33
CA GLU A 12 19.65 0.84 14.67
C GLU A 12 20.78 0.56 15.65
N GLN A 13 20.53 -0.32 16.63
CA GLN A 13 21.57 -0.74 17.59
C GLN A 13 22.73 -1.49 16.90
N GLU A 14 22.40 -2.41 15.95
CA GLU A 14 23.41 -3.13 15.18
C GLU A 14 24.22 -2.18 14.25
N ILE A 15 23.56 -1.25 13.59
CA ILE A 15 24.24 -0.23 12.75
C ILE A 15 25.20 0.61 13.60
N GLU A 16 24.74 1.12 14.74
CA GLU A 16 25.57 1.95 15.60
C GLU A 16 26.76 1.20 16.17
N LYS A 17 26.57 -0.08 16.49
CA LYS A 17 27.67 -0.97 16.91
C LYS A 17 28.70 -1.14 15.79
N ASP A 18 28.26 -1.45 14.57
CA ASP A 18 29.15 -1.66 13.43
C ASP A 18 29.94 -0.37 13.09
N LEU A 19 29.32 0.80 13.19
CA LEU A 19 30.00 2.09 13.01
C LEU A 19 31.02 2.37 14.14
N ALA A 20 30.64 2.10 15.37
CA ALA A 20 31.52 2.32 16.53
C ALA A 20 32.74 1.39 16.54
N GLU A 21 32.57 0.15 16.10
CA GLU A 21 33.65 -0.85 15.99
C GLU A 21 34.48 -0.69 14.71
N GLY A 22 34.11 0.24 13.83
CA GLY A 22 34.82 0.49 12.56
C GLY A 22 34.65 -0.64 11.52
N VAL A 23 33.59 -1.44 11.65
CA VAL A 23 33.23 -2.45 10.64
C VAL A 23 32.85 -1.75 9.33
N TYR A 24 32.11 -0.65 9.45
CA TYR A 24 31.77 0.27 8.35
C TYR A 24 32.06 1.69 8.77
N ASP A 25 32.38 2.54 7.82
CA ASP A 25 32.60 4.00 7.99
C ASP A 25 31.39 4.83 7.53
N HIS A 26 30.40 4.21 6.93
CA HIS A 26 29.18 4.81 6.42
C HIS A 26 28.02 3.80 6.46
N VAL A 27 26.80 4.27 6.14
CA VAL A 27 25.60 3.43 6.00
C VAL A 27 25.11 3.50 4.56
N CYS A 28 24.96 2.35 3.94
CA CYS A 28 24.35 2.20 2.62
C CYS A 28 23.31 1.07 2.67
N THR A 29 22.07 1.43 2.43
CA THR A 29 20.92 0.52 2.39
C THR A 29 20.33 0.46 0.99
N ARG A 30 19.43 -0.50 0.73
CA ARG A 30 18.75 -0.62 -0.56
C ARG A 30 17.37 -1.23 -0.41
N PHE A 31 16.53 -0.95 -1.41
CA PHE A 31 15.29 -1.68 -1.65
C PHE A 31 15.38 -2.38 -3.02
N PRO A 32 15.36 -3.74 -3.06
CA PRO A 32 15.60 -4.52 -4.27
C PRO A 32 14.35 -5.26 -4.77
N PRO A 33 13.30 -4.58 -5.29
CA PRO A 33 12.11 -5.28 -5.74
C PRO A 33 12.32 -6.04 -7.06
N GLU A 34 11.65 -7.20 -7.19
CA GLU A 34 11.45 -7.83 -8.49
C GLU A 34 10.40 -7.02 -9.29
N PRO A 35 10.66 -6.67 -10.58
CA PRO A 35 9.70 -5.93 -11.41
C PRO A 35 8.62 -6.87 -11.99
N ASN A 36 7.89 -7.59 -11.15
CA ASN A 36 6.92 -8.62 -11.49
C ASN A 36 5.51 -8.36 -10.94
N GLY A 37 5.22 -7.15 -10.51
CA GLY A 37 3.91 -6.72 -10.00
C GLY A 37 3.99 -5.40 -9.26
N TYR A 38 2.83 -4.91 -8.83
CA TYR A 38 2.70 -3.69 -8.04
C TYR A 38 3.16 -3.88 -6.61
N LEU A 39 3.72 -2.83 -6.01
CA LEU A 39 4.05 -2.80 -4.58
C LEU A 39 2.77 -2.72 -3.74
N HIS A 40 2.83 -3.30 -2.54
CA HIS A 40 1.74 -3.25 -1.57
C HIS A 40 2.22 -2.67 -0.22
N ILE A 41 1.29 -2.49 0.72
CA ILE A 41 1.55 -1.90 2.04
C ILE A 41 2.71 -2.58 2.79
N GLY A 42 2.92 -3.88 2.61
CA GLY A 42 4.05 -4.60 3.21
C GLY A 42 5.41 -4.12 2.70
N HIS A 43 5.51 -3.75 1.42
CA HIS A 43 6.72 -3.18 0.84
C HIS A 43 7.00 -1.77 1.37
N ALA A 44 5.96 -0.99 1.70
CA ALA A 44 6.12 0.34 2.26
C ALA A 44 6.94 0.33 3.55
N LYS A 45 6.77 -0.69 4.40
CA LYS A 45 7.59 -0.86 5.61
C LYS A 45 9.08 -1.02 5.28
N SER A 46 9.42 -1.88 4.32
CA SER A 46 10.81 -2.07 3.89
C SER A 46 11.41 -0.81 3.27
N ILE A 47 10.67 -0.12 2.41
CA ILE A 47 11.11 1.11 1.74
C ILE A 47 11.40 2.20 2.78
N LEU A 48 10.44 2.47 3.66
CA LEU A 48 10.56 3.53 4.67
C LEU A 48 11.61 3.20 5.71
N LEU A 49 11.79 1.94 6.07
CA LEU A 49 12.85 1.49 6.98
C LEU A 49 14.25 1.72 6.35
N ASN A 50 14.49 1.22 5.15
CA ASN A 50 15.79 1.35 4.49
C ASN A 50 16.13 2.80 4.19
N TYR A 51 15.18 3.56 3.66
CA TYR A 51 15.36 5.00 3.39
C TYR A 51 15.55 5.79 4.68
N GLY A 52 14.73 5.53 5.71
CA GLY A 52 14.83 6.21 7.00
C GLY A 52 16.16 5.98 7.72
N LEU A 53 16.71 4.76 7.65
CA LEU A 53 18.03 4.45 8.20
C LEU A 53 19.14 5.18 7.44
N ALA A 54 19.10 5.19 6.12
CA ALA A 54 20.04 5.96 5.31
C ALA A 54 20.00 7.45 5.68
N GLN A 55 18.82 8.05 5.81
CA GLN A 55 18.65 9.44 6.23
C GLN A 55 19.19 9.69 7.64
N LYS A 56 18.86 8.83 8.59
CA LYS A 56 19.24 8.99 10.00
C LYS A 56 20.76 8.99 10.21
N TYR A 57 21.48 8.20 9.43
CA TYR A 57 22.93 8.03 9.55
C TYR A 57 23.71 8.77 8.44
N ASN A 58 23.10 9.74 7.75
CA ASN A 58 23.69 10.49 6.65
C ASN A 58 24.33 9.61 5.58
N GLY A 59 23.70 8.48 5.33
CA GLY A 59 24.13 7.47 4.37
C GLY A 59 23.43 7.58 3.01
N THR A 60 23.50 6.52 2.23
CA THR A 60 22.89 6.42 0.92
C THR A 60 21.80 5.33 0.88
N PHE A 61 20.78 5.57 0.07
CA PHE A 61 19.72 4.61 -0.22
C PHE A 61 19.73 4.27 -1.70
N HIS A 62 19.88 2.98 -2.01
CA HIS A 62 19.89 2.48 -3.39
C HIS A 62 18.55 1.88 -3.76
N MET A 63 18.17 2.10 -5.01
CA MET A 63 17.08 1.41 -5.66
C MET A 63 17.67 0.41 -6.65
N ARG A 64 17.42 -0.89 -6.46
CA ARG A 64 17.88 -1.93 -7.38
C ARG A 64 16.72 -2.82 -7.79
N PHE A 65 16.44 -2.89 -9.08
CA PHE A 65 15.52 -3.90 -9.60
C PHE A 65 16.22 -5.26 -9.66
N ASP A 66 15.67 -6.23 -8.93
CA ASP A 66 16.09 -7.63 -9.05
C ASP A 66 15.41 -8.24 -10.28
N ASP A 67 16.02 -8.02 -11.43
CA ASP A 67 15.59 -8.52 -12.74
C ASP A 67 16.39 -9.75 -13.21
N THR A 68 16.71 -10.64 -12.28
CA THR A 68 17.42 -11.89 -12.56
C THR A 68 16.56 -12.95 -13.26
N ASN A 69 15.23 -12.85 -13.15
CA ASN A 69 14.30 -13.84 -13.70
C ASN A 69 13.57 -13.32 -14.95
N PRO A 70 13.99 -13.73 -16.16
CA PRO A 70 13.44 -13.18 -17.42
C PRO A 70 11.95 -13.51 -17.66
N THR A 71 11.37 -14.46 -16.91
CA THR A 71 10.01 -14.96 -17.18
C THR A 71 8.89 -14.06 -16.67
N LYS A 72 9.18 -13.13 -15.77
CA LYS A 72 8.14 -12.41 -14.99
C LYS A 72 8.23 -10.90 -15.10
N GLU A 73 9.25 -10.36 -15.72
CA GLU A 73 9.62 -8.96 -15.64
C GLU A 73 8.97 -8.15 -16.76
N LYS A 74 8.41 -6.97 -16.41
CA LYS A 74 7.78 -6.04 -17.36
C LYS A 74 8.15 -4.60 -17.04
N THR A 75 8.41 -3.81 -18.07
CA THR A 75 8.71 -2.37 -17.97
C THR A 75 7.60 -1.58 -17.26
N GLU A 76 6.34 -1.97 -17.44
CA GLU A 76 5.20 -1.36 -16.74
C GLU A 76 5.38 -1.39 -15.21
N PHE A 77 5.83 -2.52 -14.68
CA PHE A 77 6.04 -2.65 -13.23
C PHE A 77 7.22 -1.82 -12.73
N VAL A 78 8.27 -1.68 -13.54
CA VAL A 78 9.42 -0.82 -13.22
C VAL A 78 8.96 0.63 -12.99
N GLU A 79 8.17 1.18 -13.90
CA GLU A 79 7.69 2.56 -13.78
C GLU A 79 6.70 2.75 -12.63
N SER A 80 5.81 1.79 -12.41
CA SER A 80 4.89 1.82 -11.26
C SER A 80 5.65 1.79 -9.93
N ILE A 81 6.66 0.93 -9.80
CA ILE A 81 7.47 0.81 -8.59
C ILE A 81 8.23 2.11 -8.30
N LYS A 82 8.84 2.71 -9.31
CA LYS A 82 9.52 4.02 -9.17
C LYS A 82 8.56 5.10 -8.67
N ALA A 83 7.37 5.17 -9.27
CA ALA A 83 6.36 6.16 -8.91
C ALA A 83 5.89 5.97 -7.45
N ASP A 84 5.68 4.73 -7.03
CA ASP A 84 5.24 4.40 -5.67
C ASP A 84 6.29 4.77 -4.61
N ILE A 85 7.56 4.47 -4.87
CA ILE A 85 8.66 4.79 -3.94
C ILE A 85 8.80 6.30 -3.77
N LYS A 86 8.76 7.05 -4.87
CA LYS A 86 8.80 8.53 -4.83
C LYS A 86 7.58 9.12 -4.14
N TRP A 87 6.41 8.57 -4.37
CA TRP A 87 5.19 9.00 -3.68
C TRP A 87 5.28 8.79 -2.17
N LEU A 88 5.91 7.70 -1.70
CA LEU A 88 6.18 7.47 -0.28
C LEU A 88 7.19 8.46 0.32
N GLY A 89 7.84 9.28 -0.50
CA GLY A 89 8.84 10.25 -0.07
C GLY A 89 10.26 9.72 -0.03
N ALA A 90 10.50 8.49 -0.49
CA ALA A 90 11.85 7.93 -0.61
C ALA A 90 12.50 8.34 -1.94
N ASP A 91 13.75 8.72 -1.87
CA ASP A 91 14.53 9.15 -3.03
C ASP A 91 15.88 8.43 -3.06
N TRP A 92 16.18 7.81 -4.18
CA TRP A 92 17.46 7.13 -4.43
C TRP A 92 18.52 8.03 -5.10
N GLY A 93 18.18 9.28 -5.46
CA GLY A 93 19.07 10.16 -6.21
C GLY A 93 19.53 9.53 -7.53
N ASP A 94 20.84 9.39 -7.70
CA ASP A 94 21.46 8.77 -8.88
C ASP A 94 21.69 7.25 -8.71
N HIS A 95 21.27 6.67 -7.58
CA HIS A 95 21.51 5.28 -7.23
C HIS A 95 20.38 4.34 -7.67
N LEU A 96 20.13 4.27 -8.97
CA LEU A 96 19.20 3.35 -9.61
C LEU A 96 19.99 2.29 -10.38
N TYR A 97 19.77 1.02 -10.03
CA TYR A 97 20.50 -0.12 -10.59
C TYR A 97 19.56 -1.24 -11.00
N PHE A 98 20.07 -2.11 -11.87
CA PHE A 98 19.43 -3.36 -12.26
C PHE A 98 20.39 -4.52 -11.99
N ALA A 99 19.89 -5.65 -11.48
CA ALA A 99 20.69 -6.85 -11.29
C ALA A 99 21.34 -7.31 -12.61
N SER A 100 20.62 -7.17 -13.73
CA SER A 100 21.12 -7.49 -15.07
C SER A 100 22.32 -6.67 -15.52
N ASP A 101 22.58 -5.50 -14.92
CA ASP A 101 23.79 -4.71 -15.20
C ASP A 101 25.07 -5.42 -14.72
N TYR A 102 24.93 -6.37 -13.80
CA TYR A 102 26.05 -7.10 -13.19
C TYR A 102 26.20 -8.54 -13.73
N PHE A 103 25.46 -8.94 -14.75
CA PHE A 103 25.48 -10.32 -15.26
C PHE A 103 26.88 -10.76 -15.74
N ASP A 104 27.62 -9.88 -16.38
CA ASP A 104 28.99 -10.19 -16.79
C ASP A 104 29.89 -10.44 -15.56
N GLN A 105 29.80 -9.60 -14.53
CA GLN A 105 30.56 -9.77 -13.28
C GLN A 105 30.14 -11.03 -12.52
N MET A 106 28.83 -11.31 -12.43
CA MET A 106 28.32 -12.53 -11.79
C MET A 106 28.86 -13.79 -12.48
N TYR A 107 28.95 -13.77 -13.81
CA TYR A 107 29.55 -14.86 -14.56
C TYR A 107 31.02 -15.08 -14.18
N GLU A 108 31.81 -14.01 -14.07
CA GLU A 108 33.22 -14.07 -13.64
C GLU A 108 33.36 -14.60 -12.20
N TYR A 109 32.46 -14.20 -11.28
CA TYR A 109 32.44 -14.76 -9.93
C TYR A 109 32.09 -16.25 -9.90
N ALA A 110 31.18 -16.70 -10.77
CA ALA A 110 30.90 -18.12 -10.93
C ALA A 110 32.14 -18.90 -11.45
N ILE A 111 32.86 -18.37 -12.44
CA ILE A 111 34.13 -18.91 -12.90
C ILE A 111 35.15 -18.99 -11.75
N LYS A 112 35.24 -17.96 -10.93
CA LYS A 112 36.12 -17.93 -9.75
C LYS A 112 35.79 -19.07 -8.78
N LEU A 113 34.50 -19.28 -8.47
CA LEU A 113 34.05 -20.36 -7.61
C LEU A 113 34.41 -21.75 -8.18
N ILE A 114 34.26 -21.96 -9.51
CA ILE A 114 34.67 -23.20 -10.17
C ILE A 114 36.16 -23.41 -10.01
N LYS A 115 36.98 -22.38 -10.28
CA LYS A 115 38.44 -22.47 -10.15
C LYS A 115 38.90 -22.79 -8.73
N LYS A 116 38.16 -22.35 -7.73
CA LYS A 116 38.38 -22.67 -6.30
C LYS A 116 37.88 -24.08 -5.92
N GLY A 117 37.24 -24.81 -6.81
CA GLY A 117 36.60 -26.09 -6.50
C GLY A 117 35.35 -25.94 -5.61
N LYS A 118 34.72 -24.77 -5.62
CA LYS A 118 33.53 -24.43 -4.80
C LYS A 118 32.23 -24.47 -5.60
N ALA A 119 32.26 -24.75 -6.87
CA ALA A 119 31.08 -24.93 -7.72
C ALA A 119 31.33 -25.99 -8.78
N TYR A 120 30.28 -26.66 -9.18
CA TYR A 120 30.32 -27.73 -10.21
C TYR A 120 29.08 -27.71 -11.07
N VAL A 121 29.22 -28.16 -12.32
CA VAL A 121 28.10 -28.37 -13.24
C VAL A 121 27.44 -29.70 -12.94
N CYS A 122 26.12 -29.72 -12.80
CA CYS A 122 25.32 -30.89 -12.48
C CYS A 122 24.30 -31.17 -13.58
N ASP A 123 24.21 -32.44 -14.00
CA ASP A 123 23.31 -32.89 -15.07
C ASP A 123 22.00 -33.48 -14.51
N LEU A 124 21.81 -33.47 -13.19
CA LEU A 124 20.55 -33.89 -12.57
C LEU A 124 19.41 -32.94 -12.97
N THR A 125 18.25 -33.52 -13.24
CA THR A 125 17.02 -32.73 -13.44
C THR A 125 16.56 -32.09 -12.14
N ALA A 126 15.66 -31.11 -12.23
CA ALA A 126 15.08 -30.45 -11.05
C ALA A 126 14.45 -31.44 -10.04
N ASP A 127 13.74 -32.47 -10.54
CA ASP A 127 13.14 -33.51 -9.71
C ASP A 127 14.18 -34.40 -9.04
N GLN A 128 15.24 -34.78 -9.78
CA GLN A 128 16.35 -35.53 -9.21
C GLN A 128 17.11 -34.73 -8.15
N ILE A 129 17.35 -33.42 -8.37
CA ILE A 129 17.97 -32.54 -7.37
C ILE A 129 17.12 -32.51 -6.12
N ARG A 130 15.79 -32.41 -6.27
CA ARG A 130 14.85 -32.40 -5.12
C ARG A 130 14.94 -33.73 -4.35
N GLU A 131 14.97 -34.86 -5.03
CA GLU A 131 15.13 -36.19 -4.41
C GLU A 131 16.47 -36.30 -3.68
N TYR A 132 17.58 -35.92 -4.34
CA TYR A 132 18.91 -35.97 -3.75
C TYR A 132 19.11 -35.06 -2.56
N ARG A 133 18.34 -33.96 -2.48
CA ARG A 133 18.40 -33.01 -1.34
C ARG A 133 17.95 -33.63 -0.02
N GLY A 134 17.16 -34.68 -0.05
CA GLY A 134 16.62 -35.32 1.15
C GLY A 134 15.47 -34.56 1.80
N THR A 135 15.30 -34.73 3.10
CA THR A 135 14.23 -34.13 3.89
C THR A 135 14.80 -33.30 5.05
N LEU A 136 13.93 -32.67 5.84
CA LEU A 136 14.36 -31.94 7.06
C LEU A 136 15.02 -32.86 8.09
N THR A 137 14.63 -34.13 8.11
CA THR A 137 15.11 -35.13 9.07
C THR A 137 16.14 -36.11 8.50
N GLU A 138 16.27 -36.15 7.18
CA GLU A 138 17.20 -37.03 6.48
C GLU A 138 18.21 -36.20 5.67
N PRO A 139 19.51 -36.52 5.75
CA PRO A 139 20.52 -35.83 4.96
C PRO A 139 20.31 -36.05 3.47
N GLY A 140 20.84 -35.15 2.65
CA GLY A 140 20.90 -35.30 1.22
C GLY A 140 21.99 -36.28 0.80
N LYS A 141 22.01 -36.60 -0.51
CA LYS A 141 23.01 -37.41 -1.17
C LYS A 141 23.84 -36.56 -2.13
N ASP A 142 25.11 -36.83 -2.22
CA ASP A 142 25.99 -36.17 -3.17
C ASP A 142 25.55 -36.50 -4.61
N SER A 143 25.58 -35.48 -5.48
CA SER A 143 25.38 -35.68 -6.91
C SER A 143 26.50 -36.55 -7.51
N PRO A 144 26.21 -37.45 -8.46
CA PRO A 144 27.25 -38.18 -9.17
C PRO A 144 28.21 -37.28 -9.97
N TYR A 145 27.85 -36.00 -10.16
CA TYR A 145 28.66 -35.01 -10.89
C TYR A 145 29.44 -34.07 -9.95
N ARG A 146 29.35 -34.28 -8.66
CA ARG A 146 29.92 -33.37 -7.64
C ARG A 146 31.45 -33.32 -7.67
N ASP A 147 32.09 -34.38 -8.09
CA ASP A 147 33.55 -34.52 -8.09
C ASP A 147 34.19 -34.37 -9.47
N ARG A 148 33.48 -33.77 -10.43
CA ARG A 148 34.06 -33.36 -11.71
C ARG A 148 35.27 -32.45 -11.50
N SER A 149 36.30 -32.57 -12.37
CA SER A 149 37.49 -31.71 -12.30
C SER A 149 37.14 -30.24 -12.56
N VAL A 150 38.00 -29.33 -12.10
CA VAL A 150 37.87 -27.90 -12.36
C VAL A 150 37.83 -27.62 -13.86
N GLU A 151 38.70 -28.27 -14.63
CA GLU A 151 38.80 -28.11 -16.08
C GLU A 151 37.50 -28.53 -16.78
N GLU A 152 36.94 -29.66 -16.39
CA GLU A 152 35.68 -30.16 -16.95
C GLU A 152 34.52 -29.22 -16.61
N ASN A 153 34.44 -28.75 -15.37
CA ASN A 153 33.41 -27.81 -14.93
C ASN A 153 33.51 -26.47 -15.67
N LEU A 154 34.70 -25.94 -15.90
CA LEU A 154 34.90 -24.72 -16.69
C LEU A 154 34.41 -24.90 -18.13
N GLU A 155 34.78 -25.98 -18.80
CA GLU A 155 34.33 -26.28 -20.16
C GLU A 155 32.81 -26.42 -20.24
N LEU A 156 32.19 -27.14 -19.31
CA LEU A 156 30.74 -27.33 -19.26
C LEU A 156 30.01 -26.02 -19.00
N PHE A 157 30.52 -25.18 -18.12
CA PHE A 157 29.90 -23.89 -17.81
C PHE A 157 29.99 -22.88 -18.97
N GLU A 158 31.13 -22.84 -19.66
CA GLU A 158 31.29 -22.08 -20.91
C GLU A 158 30.31 -22.58 -21.98
N ASN A 159 30.12 -23.87 -22.10
CA ASN A 159 29.18 -24.49 -23.05
C ASN A 159 27.70 -24.16 -22.66
N MET A 160 27.39 -24.09 -21.38
CA MET A 160 26.08 -23.59 -20.90
C MET A 160 25.84 -22.17 -21.41
N ARG A 161 26.80 -21.26 -21.21
CA ARG A 161 26.72 -19.88 -21.70
C ARG A 161 26.61 -19.79 -23.22
N ALA A 162 27.31 -20.64 -23.93
CA ALA A 162 27.30 -20.69 -25.38
C ALA A 162 25.99 -21.29 -25.98
N GLY A 163 25.06 -21.69 -25.12
CA GLY A 163 23.74 -22.19 -25.55
C GLY A 163 23.76 -23.61 -26.09
N LYS A 164 24.72 -24.43 -25.70
CA LYS A 164 24.84 -25.81 -26.18
C LYS A 164 23.88 -26.79 -25.50
N TYR A 165 23.21 -26.39 -24.44
CA TYR A 165 22.30 -27.23 -23.65
C TYR A 165 20.89 -26.69 -23.63
N ALA A 166 19.92 -27.60 -23.52
CA ALA A 166 18.50 -27.24 -23.38
C ALA A 166 18.17 -26.79 -21.94
N ASP A 167 17.01 -26.15 -21.80
CA ASP A 167 16.46 -25.77 -20.50
C ASP A 167 16.33 -27.02 -19.60
N GLY A 168 16.84 -26.93 -18.37
CA GLY A 168 16.80 -28.00 -17.38
C GLY A 168 17.82 -29.13 -17.60
N GLU A 169 18.65 -29.07 -18.63
CA GLU A 169 19.65 -30.11 -18.93
C GLU A 169 20.86 -30.02 -17.98
N LYS A 170 21.28 -28.81 -17.65
CA LYS A 170 22.42 -28.56 -16.75
C LYS A 170 22.18 -27.37 -15.87
N VAL A 171 22.73 -27.42 -14.66
CA VAL A 171 22.77 -26.31 -13.70
C VAL A 171 24.19 -26.20 -13.12
N LEU A 172 24.55 -24.99 -12.66
CA LEU A 172 25.74 -24.80 -11.82
C LEU A 172 25.30 -24.85 -10.36
N ARG A 173 25.95 -25.65 -9.55
CA ARG A 173 25.69 -25.81 -8.13
C ARG A 173 26.89 -25.40 -7.28
N ALA A 174 26.64 -24.80 -6.15
CA ALA A 174 27.66 -24.61 -5.11
C ALA A 174 28.03 -25.96 -4.49
N LYS A 175 29.32 -26.16 -4.19
CA LYS A 175 29.83 -27.34 -3.49
C LYS A 175 30.01 -27.00 -2.01
N ILE A 176 29.00 -27.33 -1.20
CA ILE A 176 28.97 -26.97 0.22
C ILE A 176 28.87 -28.24 1.09
N ASP A 177 27.63 -28.63 1.45
CA ASP A 177 27.40 -29.77 2.34
C ASP A 177 25.98 -30.34 2.16
N MET A 178 25.88 -31.51 1.54
CA MET A 178 24.61 -32.19 1.33
C MET A 178 23.97 -32.73 2.61
N ALA A 179 24.71 -32.80 3.72
CA ALA A 179 24.21 -33.21 5.03
C ALA A 179 23.82 -32.02 5.94
N SER A 180 23.97 -30.79 5.46
CA SER A 180 23.61 -29.59 6.25
C SER A 180 22.17 -29.65 6.75
N PRO A 181 21.88 -29.27 8.00
CA PRO A 181 20.51 -29.12 8.50
C PRO A 181 19.75 -28.00 7.79
N ASN A 182 20.46 -27.06 7.17
CA ASN A 182 19.88 -25.99 6.37
C ASN A 182 19.81 -26.40 4.90
N PHE A 183 18.60 -26.53 4.35
CA PHE A 183 18.40 -26.89 2.95
C PHE A 183 19.09 -25.96 1.95
N ASN A 184 19.21 -24.67 2.27
CA ASN A 184 19.85 -23.70 1.41
C ASN A 184 21.35 -23.94 1.25
N MET A 185 21.96 -24.74 2.16
CA MET A 185 23.38 -25.10 2.14
C MET A 185 23.66 -26.46 1.50
N ARG A 186 22.63 -27.20 1.09
CA ARG A 186 22.76 -28.51 0.43
C ARG A 186 23.01 -28.35 -1.07
N ASP A 187 24.20 -27.96 -1.44
CA ASP A 187 24.66 -27.70 -2.81
C ASP A 187 23.61 -26.93 -3.64
N PRO A 188 23.32 -25.68 -3.30
CA PRO A 188 22.27 -24.90 -3.96
C PRO A 188 22.62 -24.60 -5.41
N ILE A 189 21.59 -24.42 -6.24
CA ILE A 189 21.73 -24.01 -7.63
C ILE A 189 22.14 -22.54 -7.69
N LEU A 190 23.21 -22.24 -8.42
CA LEU A 190 23.72 -20.88 -8.64
C LEU A 190 23.29 -20.31 -10.00
N TYR A 191 23.29 -21.15 -11.05
CA TYR A 191 22.86 -20.81 -12.42
C TYR A 191 21.98 -21.89 -13.02
N ARG A 192 21.02 -21.45 -13.83
CA ARG A 192 20.16 -22.31 -14.65
C ARG A 192 20.24 -21.94 -16.12
N VAL A 193 19.95 -22.88 -17.00
CA VAL A 193 19.73 -22.61 -18.43
C VAL A 193 18.25 -22.18 -18.61
N ALA A 194 18.04 -21.06 -19.25
CA ALA A 194 16.71 -20.55 -19.62
C ALA A 194 16.82 -19.75 -20.92
N ARG A 195 16.23 -20.28 -22.01
CA ARG A 195 16.24 -19.62 -23.32
C ARG A 195 15.07 -18.68 -23.45
N MET A 196 15.24 -17.50 -22.89
CA MET A 196 14.21 -16.46 -22.88
C MET A 196 14.84 -15.10 -23.12
N THR A 197 14.12 -14.24 -23.85
CA THR A 197 14.50 -12.85 -24.03
C THR A 197 14.31 -12.08 -22.72
N HIS A 198 15.38 -11.46 -22.25
CA HIS A 198 15.38 -10.63 -21.05
C HIS A 198 15.00 -9.18 -21.39
N HIS A 199 14.19 -8.53 -20.55
CA HIS A 199 13.70 -7.17 -20.83
C HIS A 199 14.81 -6.12 -21.00
N ASN A 200 15.98 -6.33 -20.39
CA ASN A 200 17.09 -5.38 -20.39
C ASN A 200 18.28 -5.85 -21.24
N THR A 201 18.61 -7.14 -21.20
CA THR A 201 19.78 -7.69 -21.90
C THR A 201 19.43 -8.40 -23.21
N GLY A 202 18.15 -8.51 -23.55
CA GLY A 202 17.70 -9.20 -24.77
C GLY A 202 18.10 -10.67 -24.78
N ASP A 203 18.67 -11.12 -25.88
CA ASP A 203 19.11 -12.53 -26.08
C ASP A 203 20.61 -12.76 -25.81
N LYS A 204 21.27 -11.80 -25.13
CA LYS A 204 22.70 -11.91 -24.78
C LYS A 204 23.00 -13.11 -23.90
N TRP A 205 22.07 -13.50 -23.04
CA TRP A 205 22.22 -14.58 -22.06
C TRP A 205 21.20 -15.69 -22.30
N CYS A 206 21.61 -16.91 -22.06
CA CYS A 206 20.76 -18.10 -22.01
C CYS A 206 20.96 -18.89 -20.69
N ILE A 207 21.79 -18.36 -19.80
CA ILE A 207 21.95 -18.82 -18.43
C ILE A 207 21.69 -17.62 -17.50
N TYR A 208 21.02 -17.84 -16.39
CA TYR A 208 20.64 -16.80 -15.45
C TYR A 208 20.99 -17.21 -14.03
N PRO A 209 21.55 -16.28 -13.23
CA PRO A 209 21.87 -16.54 -11.84
C PRO A 209 20.59 -16.73 -11.02
N MET A 210 20.66 -17.59 -10.02
CA MET A 210 19.62 -17.71 -9.02
C MET A 210 19.74 -16.59 -7.98
N TYR A 211 18.62 -16.24 -7.35
CA TYR A 211 18.54 -15.17 -6.37
C TYR A 211 19.64 -15.23 -5.29
N ASP A 212 19.83 -16.39 -4.65
CA ASP A 212 20.78 -16.54 -3.55
C ASP A 212 22.26 -16.37 -3.96
N PHE A 213 22.56 -16.48 -5.24
CA PHE A 213 23.87 -16.18 -5.78
C PHE A 213 24.01 -14.72 -6.21
N ALA A 214 23.00 -14.18 -6.91
CA ALA A 214 23.01 -12.84 -7.45
C ALA A 214 22.96 -11.78 -6.36
N HIS A 215 22.06 -11.91 -5.43
CA HIS A 215 21.75 -10.89 -4.42
C HIS A 215 22.95 -10.47 -3.55
N PRO A 216 23.73 -11.40 -2.94
CA PRO A 216 24.92 -10.99 -2.18
C PRO A 216 26.00 -10.33 -3.05
N ILE A 217 26.13 -10.73 -4.32
CA ILE A 217 27.09 -10.14 -5.26
C ILE A 217 26.68 -8.71 -5.62
N GLU A 218 25.40 -8.49 -5.90
CA GLU A 218 24.85 -7.16 -6.17
C GLU A 218 25.06 -6.21 -4.99
N ASP A 219 24.75 -6.65 -3.78
CA ASP A 219 24.96 -5.89 -2.57
C ASP A 219 26.44 -5.51 -2.39
N ALA A 220 27.35 -6.45 -2.61
CA ALA A 220 28.79 -6.24 -2.46
C ALA A 220 29.34 -5.27 -3.52
N ILE A 221 28.93 -5.41 -4.78
CA ILE A 221 29.35 -4.53 -5.89
C ILE A 221 28.89 -3.09 -5.65
N GLU A 222 27.66 -2.91 -5.16
CA GLU A 222 27.09 -1.59 -4.90
C GLU A 222 27.60 -0.93 -3.60
N GLY A 223 28.37 -1.65 -2.81
CA GLY A 223 28.87 -1.14 -1.52
C GLY A 223 27.80 -1.04 -0.44
N ILE A 224 26.76 -1.88 -0.52
CA ILE A 224 25.75 -1.98 0.53
C ILE A 224 26.44 -2.43 1.82
N THR A 225 26.17 -1.72 2.92
CA THR A 225 26.71 -2.07 4.24
C THR A 225 25.76 -2.99 5.01
N HIS A 226 24.50 -2.59 5.10
CA HIS A 226 23.47 -3.32 5.82
C HIS A 226 22.36 -3.73 4.83
N SER A 227 22.35 -5.01 4.53
CA SER A 227 21.41 -5.69 3.65
C SER A 227 20.19 -6.11 4.47
N ILE A 228 19.18 -5.23 4.52
CA ILE A 228 18.01 -5.38 5.39
C ILE A 228 16.88 -6.03 4.61
N CYS A 229 16.39 -7.17 5.09
CA CYS A 229 15.34 -7.97 4.45
C CYS A 229 14.35 -8.54 5.48
N THR A 230 13.34 -9.27 5.01
CA THR A 230 12.36 -9.90 5.87
C THR A 230 12.82 -11.25 6.41
N LEU A 231 12.21 -11.73 7.51
CA LEU A 231 12.56 -12.99 8.18
C LEU A 231 12.48 -14.24 7.28
N GLU A 232 11.78 -14.18 6.17
CA GLU A 232 11.73 -15.29 5.20
C GLU A 232 13.11 -15.62 4.61
N PHE A 233 14.08 -14.70 4.72
CA PHE A 233 15.46 -14.88 4.27
C PHE A 233 16.45 -15.22 5.39
N GLU A 234 15.99 -15.43 6.61
CA GLU A 234 16.87 -15.77 7.74
C GLU A 234 17.66 -17.07 7.48
N ASP A 235 17.00 -18.10 6.98
CA ASP A 235 17.63 -19.37 6.62
C ASP A 235 18.52 -19.27 5.38
N HIS A 236 18.39 -18.20 4.57
CA HIS A 236 19.24 -17.92 3.42
C HIS A 236 20.54 -17.19 3.80
N ARG A 237 20.60 -16.54 4.96
CA ARG A 237 21.78 -15.78 5.40
C ARG A 237 23.09 -16.57 5.41
N PRO A 238 23.16 -17.84 5.87
CA PRO A 238 24.39 -18.63 5.76
C PRO A 238 24.91 -18.78 4.34
N LEU A 239 24.02 -18.91 3.35
CA LEU A 239 24.40 -18.96 1.93
C LEU A 239 24.85 -17.59 1.43
N TYR A 240 24.17 -16.51 1.82
CA TYR A 240 24.59 -15.14 1.54
C TYR A 240 26.03 -14.88 2.01
N ASP A 241 26.33 -15.22 3.26
CA ASP A 241 27.67 -15.07 3.86
C ASP A 241 28.71 -15.95 3.16
N TRP A 242 28.32 -17.17 2.76
CA TRP A 242 29.18 -18.08 2.01
C TRP A 242 29.55 -17.50 0.65
N VAL A 243 28.59 -16.97 -0.12
CA VAL A 243 28.85 -16.37 -1.44
C VAL A 243 29.80 -15.17 -1.32
N VAL A 244 29.53 -14.26 -0.38
CA VAL A 244 30.36 -13.07 -0.16
C VAL A 244 31.80 -13.47 0.20
N ARG A 245 31.96 -14.43 1.08
CA ARG A 245 33.26 -14.91 1.52
C ARG A 245 34.02 -15.63 0.40
N GLU A 246 33.36 -16.57 -0.30
CA GLU A 246 34.04 -17.36 -1.33
C GLU A 246 34.32 -16.57 -2.60
N CYS A 247 33.53 -15.54 -2.90
CA CYS A 247 33.84 -14.56 -3.95
C CYS A 247 34.91 -13.56 -3.55
N GLU A 248 35.32 -13.54 -2.26
CA GLU A 248 36.43 -12.73 -1.74
C GLU A 248 36.20 -11.21 -1.87
N PHE A 249 35.01 -10.75 -1.54
CA PHE A 249 34.74 -9.31 -1.47
C PHE A 249 35.48 -8.66 -0.29
N ALA A 250 36.14 -7.53 -0.54
CA ALA A 250 36.95 -6.81 0.46
C ALA A 250 36.09 -6.19 1.57
N ASN A 251 34.93 -5.68 1.21
CA ASN A 251 33.98 -5.05 2.14
C ASN A 251 32.66 -5.80 2.11
N PRO A 252 32.55 -6.92 2.86
CA PRO A 252 31.36 -7.74 2.83
C PRO A 252 30.15 -7.01 3.42
N PRO A 253 28.99 -7.01 2.73
CA PRO A 253 27.75 -6.52 3.32
C PRO A 253 27.25 -7.45 4.41
N ARG A 254 26.43 -6.93 5.32
CA ARG A 254 25.83 -7.69 6.42
C ARG A 254 24.32 -7.80 6.24
N GLN A 255 23.80 -9.01 6.13
CA GLN A 255 22.35 -9.25 6.08
C GLN A 255 21.75 -9.19 7.48
N ILE A 256 20.65 -8.44 7.63
CA ILE A 256 19.85 -8.33 8.86
C ILE A 256 18.39 -8.53 8.49
N GLU A 257 17.66 -9.35 9.26
CA GLU A 257 16.26 -9.65 8.98
C GLU A 257 15.33 -9.04 10.04
N PHE A 258 14.14 -8.64 9.60
CA PHE A 258 13.07 -8.13 10.44
C PHE A 258 11.72 -8.77 10.08
N ALA A 259 10.77 -8.71 11.01
CA ALA A 259 9.45 -9.30 10.83
C ALA A 259 8.66 -8.57 9.72
N LYS A 260 8.13 -9.35 8.77
CA LYS A 260 7.25 -8.88 7.72
C LYS A 260 5.96 -8.31 8.29
N LEU A 261 5.44 -7.28 7.63
CA LEU A 261 4.12 -6.72 7.96
C LEU A 261 3.02 -7.63 7.41
N TYR A 262 2.19 -8.17 8.29
CA TYR A 262 0.95 -8.84 7.95
C TYR A 262 -0.23 -7.97 8.37
N LEU A 263 -1.09 -7.66 7.42
CA LEU A 263 -2.34 -6.94 7.66
C LEU A 263 -3.50 -7.93 7.68
N THR A 264 -4.44 -7.75 8.62
CA THR A 264 -5.63 -8.61 8.70
C THR A 264 -6.56 -8.39 7.50
N ASN A 265 -7.17 -9.46 7.04
CA ASN A 265 -8.26 -9.45 6.04
C ASN A 265 -7.94 -8.75 4.71
N VAL A 266 -6.68 -8.76 4.28
CA VAL A 266 -6.24 -8.19 3.00
C VAL A 266 -5.64 -9.25 2.08
N VAL A 267 -5.72 -8.99 0.79
CA VAL A 267 -5.11 -9.82 -0.27
C VAL A 267 -3.87 -9.11 -0.79
N THR A 268 -2.71 -9.76 -0.66
CA THR A 268 -1.42 -9.26 -1.16
C THR A 268 -0.76 -10.21 -2.18
N GLY A 269 -1.25 -11.43 -2.27
CA GLY A 269 -0.70 -12.44 -3.17
C GLY A 269 -0.95 -12.11 -4.65
N LYS A 270 0.13 -11.92 -5.43
CA LYS A 270 0.07 -11.51 -6.84
C LYS A 270 -0.82 -12.40 -7.70
N ARG A 271 -0.79 -13.71 -7.47
CA ARG A 271 -1.64 -14.68 -8.19
C ARG A 271 -3.13 -14.39 -8.01
N TYR A 272 -3.54 -14.06 -6.79
CA TYR A 272 -4.94 -13.75 -6.47
C TYR A 272 -5.36 -12.41 -7.03
N ILE A 273 -4.51 -11.39 -6.90
CA ILE A 273 -4.79 -10.04 -7.45
C ILE A 273 -4.91 -10.10 -8.98
N LYS A 274 -4.01 -10.81 -9.65
CA LYS A 274 -4.07 -11.02 -11.09
C LYS A 274 -5.41 -11.64 -11.50
N LYS A 275 -5.86 -12.68 -10.78
CA LYS A 275 -7.15 -13.32 -11.03
C LYS A 275 -8.32 -12.38 -10.80
N LEU A 276 -8.30 -11.57 -9.74
CA LEU A 276 -9.35 -10.58 -9.47
C LEU A 276 -9.48 -9.55 -10.60
N VAL A 277 -8.37 -9.14 -11.21
CA VAL A 277 -8.34 -8.22 -12.35
C VAL A 277 -8.84 -8.92 -13.63
N GLU A 278 -8.37 -10.13 -13.91
CA GLU A 278 -8.78 -10.92 -15.08
C GLU A 278 -10.29 -11.26 -15.04
N ASP A 279 -10.80 -11.62 -13.87
CA ASP A 279 -12.23 -11.92 -13.64
C ASP A 279 -13.09 -10.63 -13.52
N LYS A 280 -12.49 -9.45 -13.64
CA LYS A 280 -13.16 -8.14 -13.53
C LYS A 280 -13.90 -7.91 -12.19
N ILE A 281 -13.45 -8.57 -11.14
CA ILE A 281 -13.92 -8.32 -9.76
C ILE A 281 -13.45 -6.94 -9.30
N VAL A 282 -12.25 -6.55 -9.71
CA VAL A 282 -11.67 -5.22 -9.54
C VAL A 282 -11.24 -4.66 -10.91
N ASP A 283 -11.20 -3.34 -11.03
CA ASP A 283 -10.91 -2.65 -12.30
C ASP A 283 -9.42 -2.56 -12.66
N GLY A 284 -8.54 -2.91 -11.74
CA GLY A 284 -7.09 -2.89 -11.97
C GLY A 284 -6.30 -3.19 -10.70
N TRP A 285 -4.98 -3.15 -10.83
CA TRP A 285 -4.06 -3.34 -9.70
C TRP A 285 -4.10 -2.19 -8.69
N ASP A 286 -4.62 -1.04 -9.09
CA ASP A 286 -4.83 0.15 -8.28
C ASP A 286 -6.28 0.32 -7.81
N ALA A 287 -7.10 -0.72 -7.92
CA ALA A 287 -8.48 -0.68 -7.44
C ALA A 287 -8.55 -0.34 -5.95
N PRO A 288 -9.38 0.63 -5.54
CA PRO A 288 -9.42 1.13 -4.15
C PRO A 288 -9.76 0.09 -3.07
N ARG A 289 -10.24 -1.09 -3.45
CA ARG A 289 -10.46 -2.22 -2.54
C ARG A 289 -9.22 -3.06 -2.26
N LEU A 290 -8.12 -2.81 -2.98
CA LEU A 290 -6.83 -3.46 -2.78
C LEU A 290 -5.94 -2.64 -1.84
N VAL A 291 -4.81 -3.24 -1.45
CA VAL A 291 -3.78 -2.62 -0.60
C VAL A 291 -2.44 -2.46 -1.30
N SER A 292 -2.43 -2.45 -2.64
CA SER A 292 -1.28 -1.96 -3.39
C SER A 292 -1.05 -0.48 -3.04
N ILE A 293 0.17 0.00 -3.15
CA ILE A 293 0.47 1.41 -2.88
C ILE A 293 -0.30 2.30 -3.87
N ALA A 294 -0.38 1.89 -5.14
CA ALA A 294 -1.18 2.58 -6.14
C ALA A 294 -2.68 2.63 -5.78
N ALA A 295 -3.23 1.53 -5.23
CA ALA A 295 -4.62 1.48 -4.78
C ALA A 295 -4.87 2.40 -3.57
N LEU A 296 -3.99 2.40 -2.60
CA LEU A 296 -4.07 3.27 -1.43
C LEU A 296 -4.01 4.75 -1.85
N ARG A 297 -3.12 5.11 -2.77
CA ARG A 297 -3.02 6.46 -3.33
C ARG A 297 -4.30 6.86 -4.07
N ARG A 298 -4.83 6.02 -4.96
CA ARG A 298 -6.08 6.28 -5.69
C ARG A 298 -7.26 6.44 -4.75
N ARG A 299 -7.31 5.66 -3.67
CA ARG A 299 -8.35 5.77 -2.64
C ARG A 299 -8.25 7.06 -1.84
N GLY A 300 -7.07 7.66 -1.74
CA GLY A 300 -6.84 8.93 -1.06
C GLY A 300 -5.97 8.87 0.19
N PHE A 301 -5.29 7.74 0.45
CA PHE A 301 -4.27 7.67 1.49
C PHE A 301 -3.11 8.61 1.17
N THR A 302 -2.46 9.11 2.19
CA THR A 302 -1.32 10.03 2.10
C THR A 302 -0.02 9.32 2.45
N PRO A 303 1.13 9.79 1.91
CA PRO A 303 2.44 9.28 2.34
C PRO A 303 2.65 9.40 3.85
N GLU A 304 2.21 10.50 4.45
CA GLU A 304 2.34 10.76 5.88
C GLU A 304 1.55 9.76 6.72
N SER A 305 0.34 9.38 6.28
CA SER A 305 -0.46 8.36 6.96
C SER A 305 0.18 6.96 6.89
N ILE A 306 0.78 6.62 5.75
CA ILE A 306 1.51 5.35 5.60
C ILE A 306 2.75 5.33 6.48
N LYS A 307 3.49 6.45 6.54
CA LYS A 307 4.65 6.58 7.43
C LYS A 307 4.24 6.44 8.89
N MET A 308 3.19 7.14 9.33
CA MET A 308 2.64 7.01 10.69
C MET A 308 2.28 5.56 11.02
N PHE A 309 1.62 4.87 10.08
CA PHE A 309 1.25 3.47 10.24
C PHE A 309 2.48 2.56 10.39
N VAL A 310 3.49 2.73 9.55
CA VAL A 310 4.74 1.96 9.63
C VAL A 310 5.48 2.23 10.94
N ASP A 311 5.54 3.49 11.39
CA ASP A 311 6.15 3.86 12.66
C ASP A 311 5.43 3.21 13.86
N LEU A 312 4.09 3.16 13.83
CA LEU A 312 3.29 2.48 14.87
C LEU A 312 3.48 0.95 14.86
N CYS A 313 3.69 0.34 13.70
CA CYS A 313 4.00 -1.09 13.60
C CYS A 313 5.33 -1.45 14.28
N GLY A 314 6.27 -0.52 14.31
CA GLY A 314 7.60 -0.73 14.85
C GLY A 314 8.44 -1.72 14.03
N VAL A 315 9.66 -1.99 14.51
CA VAL A 315 10.62 -2.91 13.89
C VAL A 315 11.07 -3.93 14.91
N SER A 316 10.79 -5.19 14.66
CA SER A 316 11.17 -6.31 15.52
C SER A 316 11.39 -7.59 14.71
N LYS A 317 11.89 -8.63 15.37
CA LYS A 317 11.95 -10.01 14.82
C LYS A 317 10.71 -10.84 15.16
N ALA A 318 9.81 -10.32 16.00
CA ALA A 318 8.57 -10.99 16.34
C ALA A 318 7.52 -10.80 15.24
N GLN A 319 7.10 -11.88 14.62
CA GLN A 319 6.08 -11.86 13.60
C GLN A 319 4.71 -11.57 14.23
N SER A 320 4.02 -10.55 13.75
CA SER A 320 2.70 -10.16 14.25
C SER A 320 1.79 -9.75 13.11
N SER A 321 0.49 -9.97 13.30
CA SER A 321 -0.54 -9.45 12.41
C SER A 321 -1.07 -8.13 12.94
N VAL A 322 -1.19 -7.15 12.09
CA VAL A 322 -1.67 -5.80 12.41
C VAL A 322 -3.10 -5.63 11.90
N ASP A 323 -3.97 -5.09 12.75
CA ASP A 323 -5.34 -4.81 12.37
C ASP A 323 -5.40 -3.67 11.34
N TYR A 324 -6.15 -3.88 10.25
CA TYR A 324 -6.41 -2.87 9.22
C TYR A 324 -6.97 -1.56 9.81
N ALA A 325 -7.73 -1.63 10.91
CA ALA A 325 -8.25 -0.47 11.60
C ALA A 325 -7.16 0.51 12.09
N MET A 326 -5.94 0.04 12.32
CA MET A 326 -4.80 0.92 12.65
C MET A 326 -4.37 1.77 11.45
N LEU A 327 -4.39 1.21 10.24
CA LEU A 327 -4.13 1.98 9.02
C LEU A 327 -5.22 3.05 8.80
N GLU A 328 -6.47 2.70 9.03
CA GLU A 328 -7.59 3.65 8.95
C GLU A 328 -7.49 4.75 10.01
N TYR A 329 -7.04 4.42 11.22
CA TYR A 329 -6.75 5.41 12.26
C TYR A 329 -5.71 6.42 11.78
N CYS A 330 -4.61 5.96 11.22
CA CYS A 330 -3.53 6.83 10.75
C CYS A 330 -3.99 7.82 9.68
N ILE A 331 -4.82 7.38 8.73
CA ILE A 331 -5.33 8.30 7.69
C ILE A 331 -6.33 9.31 8.26
N ARG A 332 -7.18 8.92 9.22
CA ARG A 332 -8.08 9.88 9.90
C ARG A 332 -7.29 10.97 10.61
N GLU A 333 -6.28 10.60 11.37
CA GLU A 333 -5.45 11.56 12.11
C GLU A 333 -4.70 12.50 11.16
N ASP A 334 -4.19 12.00 10.06
CA ASP A 334 -3.48 12.81 9.07
C ASP A 334 -4.40 13.82 8.37
N LEU A 335 -5.62 13.40 8.00
CA LEU A 335 -6.55 14.25 7.26
C LEU A 335 -7.30 15.26 8.13
N LYS A 336 -7.45 15.00 9.41
CA LYS A 336 -8.29 15.75 10.34
C LYS A 336 -8.03 17.26 10.32
N LEU A 337 -6.77 17.67 10.34
CA LEU A 337 -6.36 19.07 10.32
C LEU A 337 -5.99 19.60 8.93
N LYS A 338 -5.89 18.73 7.94
CA LYS A 338 -5.37 19.09 6.61
C LYS A 338 -6.45 19.26 5.55
N ARG A 339 -7.67 18.80 5.80
CA ARG A 339 -8.70 18.77 4.76
C ARG A 339 -9.90 19.64 5.08
N ALA A 340 -10.43 20.27 4.04
CA ALA A 340 -11.66 21.04 4.12
C ALA A 340 -12.85 20.12 4.43
N ARG A 341 -13.74 20.62 5.29
CA ARG A 341 -15.00 19.98 5.65
C ARG A 341 -16.10 20.55 4.78
N MET A 342 -16.53 19.77 3.80
CA MET A 342 -17.48 20.17 2.76
C MET A 342 -18.81 19.43 2.94
N MET A 343 -19.87 19.98 2.37
CA MET A 343 -21.19 19.37 2.46
C MET A 343 -21.51 18.53 1.23
N ALA A 344 -21.92 17.30 1.46
CA ALA A 344 -22.41 16.36 0.48
C ALA A 344 -23.56 15.56 1.06
N VAL A 345 -24.58 15.30 0.28
CA VAL A 345 -25.78 14.54 0.69
C VAL A 345 -25.79 13.23 -0.10
N LEU A 346 -25.66 12.12 0.61
CA LEU A 346 -25.47 10.79 0.02
C LEU A 346 -26.78 10.06 -0.27
N ASP A 347 -27.83 10.35 0.48
CA ASP A 347 -29.18 9.83 0.26
C ASP A 347 -30.18 10.98 0.34
N PRO A 348 -30.32 11.77 -0.74
CA PRO A 348 -31.01 13.04 -0.69
C PRO A 348 -32.54 12.91 -0.65
N ILE A 349 -33.15 13.75 0.22
CA ILE A 349 -34.55 14.15 0.10
C ILE A 349 -34.62 15.69 0.05
N LYS A 350 -35.64 16.20 -0.60
CA LYS A 350 -35.85 17.65 -0.72
C LYS A 350 -36.41 18.23 0.60
N LEU A 351 -35.87 19.38 1.03
CA LEU A 351 -36.38 20.20 2.10
C LEU A 351 -36.80 21.55 1.50
N VAL A 352 -38.03 21.98 1.73
CA VAL A 352 -38.54 23.26 1.26
C VAL A 352 -38.80 24.15 2.47
N ILE A 353 -38.21 25.36 2.44
CA ILE A 353 -38.41 26.38 3.48
C ILE A 353 -39.53 27.31 3.02
N ASP A 354 -40.74 27.05 3.47
CA ASP A 354 -41.96 27.69 2.93
C ASP A 354 -42.01 29.20 3.09
N ASN A 355 -41.38 29.73 4.12
CA ASN A 355 -41.31 31.17 4.38
C ASN A 355 -40.01 31.84 3.88
N TYR A 356 -39.16 31.13 3.13
CA TYR A 356 -38.02 31.75 2.49
C TYR A 356 -38.41 32.27 1.09
N PRO A 357 -37.97 33.51 0.70
CA PRO A 357 -38.37 34.11 -0.56
C PRO A 357 -38.01 33.25 -1.80
N GLU A 358 -38.98 33.10 -2.70
CA GLU A 358 -38.75 32.37 -3.97
C GLU A 358 -37.67 33.04 -4.81
N GLY A 359 -36.81 32.23 -5.42
CA GLY A 359 -35.74 32.67 -6.32
C GLY A 359 -34.58 33.41 -5.65
N GLN A 360 -34.66 33.63 -4.33
CA GLN A 360 -33.57 34.27 -3.60
C GLN A 360 -32.50 33.25 -3.24
N ILE A 361 -31.25 33.58 -3.56
CA ILE A 361 -30.05 32.85 -3.11
C ILE A 361 -29.20 33.83 -2.32
N GLU A 362 -28.90 33.52 -1.07
CA GLU A 362 -27.90 34.24 -0.28
C GLU A 362 -26.64 33.36 -0.12
N TYR A 363 -25.51 34.00 0.18
CA TYR A 363 -24.24 33.32 0.38
C TYR A 363 -23.83 33.44 1.85
N LEU A 364 -23.63 32.29 2.50
CA LEU A 364 -23.29 32.17 3.90
C LEU A 364 -21.82 31.81 4.07
N ASP A 365 -21.15 32.44 5.01
CA ASP A 365 -19.77 32.10 5.35
C ASP A 365 -19.72 30.75 6.07
N ALA A 366 -18.83 29.88 5.58
CA ALA A 366 -18.56 28.59 6.18
C ALA A 366 -17.06 28.38 6.35
N PRO A 367 -16.55 28.11 7.55
CA PRO A 367 -15.16 27.77 7.74
C PRO A 367 -14.86 26.43 7.08
N ASN A 368 -13.72 26.35 6.41
CA ASN A 368 -13.31 25.11 5.76
C ASN A 368 -12.89 24.02 6.75
N ASN A 369 -12.37 24.42 7.92
CA ASN A 369 -12.08 23.50 9.01
C ASN A 369 -12.08 24.27 10.34
N LEU A 370 -12.91 23.84 11.30
CA LEU A 370 -13.02 24.50 12.61
C LEU A 370 -11.77 24.32 13.50
N GLU A 371 -10.94 23.33 13.22
CA GLU A 371 -9.74 23.03 13.98
C GLU A 371 -8.45 23.57 13.31
N ASN A 372 -8.57 24.11 12.08
CA ASN A 372 -7.46 24.71 11.34
C ASN A 372 -7.93 25.93 10.55
N GLU A 373 -7.77 27.10 11.13
CA GLU A 373 -8.18 28.37 10.52
C GLU A 373 -7.37 28.73 9.27
N GLU A 374 -6.17 28.16 9.09
CA GLU A 374 -5.33 28.40 7.90
C GLU A 374 -6.00 27.92 6.60
N LEU A 375 -6.94 26.98 6.70
CA LEU A 375 -7.70 26.51 5.53
C LEU A 375 -8.76 27.53 5.07
N GLY A 376 -8.96 28.62 5.83
CA GLY A 376 -9.86 29.71 5.46
C GLY A 376 -11.33 29.34 5.51
N SER A 377 -12.12 30.05 4.69
CA SER A 377 -13.57 29.87 4.60
C SER A 377 -14.03 29.91 3.15
N ARG A 378 -15.28 29.51 2.94
CA ARG A 378 -15.96 29.55 1.64
C ARG A 378 -17.37 30.10 1.78
N GLN A 379 -17.95 30.45 0.64
CA GLN A 379 -19.33 30.89 0.56
C GLN A 379 -20.24 29.72 0.19
N LEU A 380 -21.28 29.48 1.00
CA LEU A 380 -22.32 28.48 0.74
C LEU A 380 -23.56 29.16 0.17
N PRO A 381 -24.05 28.80 -1.01
CA PRO A 381 -25.34 29.24 -1.48
C PRO A 381 -26.44 28.63 -0.61
N PHE A 382 -27.41 29.46 -0.19
CA PHE A 382 -28.57 29.07 0.60
C PHE A 382 -29.83 29.63 -0.05
N GLY A 383 -30.85 28.82 -0.18
CA GLY A 383 -32.10 29.16 -0.83
C GLY A 383 -33.29 28.44 -0.22
N ARG A 384 -34.44 28.58 -0.86
CA ARG A 384 -35.70 27.99 -0.43
C ARG A 384 -35.69 26.45 -0.47
N GLU A 385 -35.06 25.85 -1.48
CA GLU A 385 -35.03 24.41 -1.67
C GLU A 385 -33.62 23.87 -1.40
N LEU A 386 -33.54 22.88 -0.53
CA LEU A 386 -32.32 22.21 -0.13
C LEU A 386 -32.46 20.69 -0.31
N TYR A 387 -31.31 19.99 -0.38
CA TYR A 387 -31.24 18.55 -0.11
C TYR A 387 -30.66 18.30 1.27
N ILE A 388 -31.25 17.35 1.99
CA ILE A 388 -30.76 16.82 3.26
C ILE A 388 -30.68 15.30 3.18
N GLU A 389 -30.00 14.67 4.14
CA GLU A 389 -30.01 13.20 4.23
C GLU A 389 -31.40 12.70 4.60
N ARG A 390 -31.85 11.63 3.92
CA ARG A 390 -33.11 10.97 4.22
C ARG A 390 -33.20 10.54 5.69
N GLU A 391 -32.11 10.04 6.26
CA GLU A 391 -32.03 9.61 7.65
C GLU A 391 -32.18 10.75 8.67
N ASP A 392 -32.04 11.99 8.25
CA ASP A 392 -32.20 13.19 9.08
C ASP A 392 -33.66 13.60 9.27
N PHE A 393 -34.60 12.89 8.65
CA PHE A 393 -36.02 13.04 8.86
C PHE A 393 -36.69 11.72 9.24
N MET A 394 -37.59 11.75 10.23
CA MET A 394 -38.50 10.66 10.58
C MET A 394 -39.88 11.21 10.86
N GLU A 395 -40.92 10.51 10.37
CA GLU A 395 -42.31 10.86 10.67
C GLU A 395 -42.64 10.60 12.15
N GLU A 396 -42.27 9.40 12.63
CA GLU A 396 -42.46 8.95 14.01
C GLU A 396 -41.12 8.52 14.62
N PRO A 397 -40.35 9.47 15.19
CA PRO A 397 -39.01 9.18 15.66
C PRO A 397 -39.02 8.41 17.00
N PRO A 398 -37.98 7.58 17.25
CA PRO A 398 -37.75 6.96 18.54
C PRO A 398 -37.33 8.02 19.60
N LYS A 399 -37.38 7.62 20.86
CA LYS A 399 -36.84 8.46 21.96
C LYS A 399 -35.35 8.78 21.69
N LYS A 400 -34.94 10.02 21.99
CA LYS A 400 -33.58 10.54 21.78
C LYS A 400 -33.15 10.72 20.29
N TYR A 401 -34.13 10.87 19.40
CA TYR A 401 -33.88 11.33 18.05
C TYR A 401 -33.87 12.86 18.04
N PHE A 402 -32.76 13.49 17.67
CA PHE A 402 -32.55 14.93 17.73
C PHE A 402 -32.45 15.58 16.34
N ARG A 403 -32.98 14.93 15.31
CA ARG A 403 -33.05 15.41 13.93
C ARG A 403 -34.48 15.92 13.63
N LEU A 404 -34.81 16.07 12.35
CA LEU A 404 -36.11 16.57 11.94
C LEU A 404 -37.24 15.52 12.08
N PHE A 405 -38.33 15.99 12.63
CA PHE A 405 -39.65 15.36 12.62
C PHE A 405 -40.73 16.45 12.78
N PRO A 406 -41.98 16.19 12.46
CA PRO A 406 -43.04 17.21 12.54
C PRO A 406 -43.05 17.94 13.92
N GLY A 407 -42.89 19.25 13.86
CA GLY A 407 -42.85 20.12 15.04
C GLY A 407 -41.47 20.31 15.70
N ASN A 408 -40.43 19.57 15.27
CA ASN A 408 -39.09 19.73 15.82
C ASN A 408 -38.28 20.80 15.11
N GLU A 409 -37.43 21.48 15.87
CA GLU A 409 -36.53 22.53 15.38
C GLU A 409 -35.07 22.01 15.43
N VAL A 410 -34.33 22.26 14.37
CA VAL A 410 -32.91 21.94 14.24
C VAL A 410 -32.13 23.09 13.61
N ARG A 411 -30.80 23.10 13.74
CA ARG A 411 -29.94 24.00 12.98
C ARG A 411 -29.54 23.39 11.67
N LEU A 412 -29.72 24.14 10.59
CA LEU A 412 -28.97 23.88 9.35
C LEU A 412 -27.57 24.46 9.51
N MET A 413 -26.55 23.64 9.30
CA MET A 413 -25.15 23.99 9.57
C MET A 413 -24.73 25.28 8.84
N ASN A 414 -24.12 26.22 9.56
CA ASN A 414 -23.73 27.54 9.07
C ASN A 414 -24.87 28.42 8.54
N ALA A 415 -26.11 28.05 8.80
CA ALA A 415 -27.30 28.74 8.29
C ALA A 415 -28.25 29.15 9.42
N TYR A 416 -29.45 28.63 9.43
CA TYR A 416 -30.54 29.04 10.31
C TYR A 416 -31.13 27.87 11.08
N PHE A 417 -31.96 28.19 12.10
CA PHE A 417 -32.88 27.20 12.66
C PHE A 417 -34.07 27.04 11.73
N VAL A 418 -34.49 25.78 11.56
CA VAL A 418 -35.68 25.43 10.82
C VAL A 418 -36.56 24.50 11.66
N THR A 419 -37.87 24.70 11.57
CA THR A 419 -38.88 23.88 12.24
C THR A 419 -39.67 23.10 11.18
N CYS A 420 -39.78 21.80 11.32
CA CYS A 420 -40.56 20.97 10.40
C CYS A 420 -42.05 21.22 10.61
N THR A 421 -42.77 21.59 9.55
CA THR A 421 -44.20 21.84 9.52
C THR A 421 -45.03 20.74 8.87
N GLY A 422 -44.37 19.87 8.07
CA GLY A 422 -45.03 18.80 7.36
C GLY A 422 -44.10 18.07 6.40
N PHE A 423 -44.66 17.15 5.64
CA PHE A 423 -43.94 16.38 4.65
C PHE A 423 -44.88 15.82 3.58
N GLU A 424 -44.33 15.44 2.45
CA GLU A 424 -45.02 14.78 1.33
C GLU A 424 -44.50 13.39 1.11
N LYS A 425 -45.36 12.46 0.67
CA LYS A 425 -45.03 11.08 0.33
C LYS A 425 -45.36 10.79 -1.12
N ASP A 426 -44.64 9.84 -1.70
CA ASP A 426 -44.98 9.22 -2.98
C ASP A 426 -46.08 8.14 -2.81
N GLU A 427 -46.48 7.51 -3.93
CA GLU A 427 -47.48 6.45 -3.95
C GLU A 427 -47.08 5.21 -3.13
N ASP A 428 -45.77 4.98 -2.95
CA ASP A 428 -45.22 3.86 -2.19
C ASP A 428 -45.08 4.21 -0.68
N GLY A 429 -45.43 5.43 -0.29
CA GLY A 429 -45.37 5.88 1.10
C GLY A 429 -44.01 6.40 1.54
N ASN A 430 -43.06 6.58 0.62
CA ASN A 430 -41.76 7.16 0.92
C ASN A 430 -41.84 8.68 1.01
N VAL A 431 -41.17 9.27 2.00
CA VAL A 431 -41.08 10.72 2.12
C VAL A 431 -40.24 11.28 0.97
N THR A 432 -40.76 12.23 0.23
CA THR A 432 -40.12 12.88 -0.92
C THR A 432 -39.74 14.33 -0.64
N VAL A 433 -40.56 15.03 0.14
CA VAL A 433 -40.36 16.46 0.50
C VAL A 433 -40.63 16.65 1.99
N VAL A 434 -39.76 17.41 2.64
CA VAL A 434 -39.95 17.87 4.01
C VAL A 434 -40.18 19.37 3.96
N HIS A 435 -41.26 19.84 4.57
CA HIS A 435 -41.59 21.27 4.68
C HIS A 435 -41.14 21.83 6.02
N CYS A 436 -40.48 23.00 5.99
CA CYS A 436 -39.99 23.70 7.14
C CYS A 436 -40.31 25.21 7.06
N THR A 437 -40.27 25.87 8.19
CA THR A 437 -40.11 27.32 8.27
C THR A 437 -38.78 27.65 8.92
N TYR A 438 -38.11 28.72 8.50
CA TYR A 438 -36.88 29.19 9.12
C TYR A 438 -37.13 30.43 10.00
N ASP A 439 -36.24 30.63 10.96
CA ASP A 439 -36.20 31.83 11.80
C ASP A 439 -35.03 32.72 11.36
N PRO A 440 -35.29 33.86 10.71
CA PRO A 440 -34.25 34.76 10.21
C PRO A 440 -33.29 35.29 11.27
N GLU A 441 -33.75 35.41 12.54
CA GLU A 441 -32.92 35.92 13.64
C GLU A 441 -31.81 34.93 14.05
N THR A 442 -31.94 33.66 13.69
CA THR A 442 -31.02 32.58 14.10
C THR A 442 -29.84 32.40 13.19
N LYS A 443 -29.59 33.32 12.24
CA LYS A 443 -28.47 33.24 11.32
C LYS A 443 -27.15 32.94 12.04
N SER A 444 -26.39 31.96 11.55
CA SER A 444 -25.08 31.63 12.11
C SER A 444 -24.16 32.86 12.08
N GLY A 445 -23.49 33.16 13.19
CA GLY A 445 -22.62 34.32 13.31
C GLY A 445 -23.35 35.62 13.68
N SER A 446 -24.68 35.64 13.82
CA SER A 446 -25.46 36.83 14.20
C SER A 446 -25.37 37.18 15.68
N GLY A 447 -24.80 36.30 16.52
CA GLY A 447 -24.81 36.48 17.98
C GLY A 447 -26.11 36.06 18.65
N PHE A 448 -27.03 35.39 17.96
CA PHE A 448 -28.28 34.92 18.52
C PHE A 448 -28.08 33.96 19.72
N THR A 449 -28.70 34.25 20.84
CA THR A 449 -28.60 33.45 22.07
C THR A 449 -29.98 33.12 22.70
N GLY A 450 -31.08 33.43 22.01
CA GLY A 450 -32.43 33.32 22.54
C GLY A 450 -32.88 31.91 22.92
N ARG A 451 -32.41 30.90 22.19
CA ARG A 451 -32.66 29.49 22.47
C ARG A 451 -31.57 28.58 21.83
N LYS A 452 -31.54 27.34 22.27
CA LYS A 452 -30.63 26.32 21.75
C LYS A 452 -31.42 25.16 21.16
N VAL A 453 -30.90 24.58 20.06
CA VAL A 453 -31.39 23.34 19.45
C VAL A 453 -30.37 22.22 19.64
N LYS A 454 -30.83 20.98 19.67
CA LYS A 454 -29.95 19.82 19.90
C LYS A 454 -29.37 19.22 18.61
N GLY A 455 -30.06 19.37 17.49
CA GLY A 455 -29.67 18.80 16.21
C GLY A 455 -29.05 19.82 15.26
N THR A 456 -28.00 19.43 14.55
CA THR A 456 -27.44 20.20 13.45
C THR A 456 -27.33 19.30 12.24
N LEU A 457 -27.87 19.71 11.08
CA LEU A 457 -27.89 18.96 9.84
C LEU A 457 -27.00 19.63 8.81
N HIS A 458 -26.33 18.82 7.99
CA HIS A 458 -25.71 19.29 6.76
C HIS A 458 -26.74 19.27 5.62
N TRP A 459 -26.46 20.05 4.60
CA TRP A 459 -27.39 20.30 3.50
C TRP A 459 -26.64 20.79 2.26
N VAL A 460 -27.28 20.76 1.10
CA VAL A 460 -26.82 21.45 -0.12
C VAL A 460 -28.00 22.19 -0.75
N GLU A 461 -27.73 23.37 -1.34
CA GLU A 461 -28.75 24.16 -2.02
C GLU A 461 -29.12 23.48 -3.36
N ALA A 462 -30.41 23.26 -3.62
CA ALA A 462 -30.87 22.37 -4.68
C ALA A 462 -30.58 22.89 -6.09
N SER A 463 -30.66 24.19 -6.33
CA SER A 463 -30.46 24.76 -7.68
C SER A 463 -28.98 24.86 -8.10
N THR A 464 -28.06 24.90 -7.14
CA THR A 464 -26.62 25.02 -7.34
C THR A 464 -25.86 23.72 -7.08
N ALA A 465 -26.49 22.74 -6.46
CA ALA A 465 -25.88 21.45 -6.15
C ALA A 465 -25.38 20.74 -7.41
N LEU A 466 -24.22 20.13 -7.30
CA LEU A 466 -23.63 19.35 -8.37
C LEU A 466 -23.95 17.86 -8.17
N PRO A 467 -24.45 17.17 -9.20
CA PRO A 467 -24.56 15.72 -9.16
C PRO A 467 -23.16 15.08 -9.20
N ALA A 468 -22.97 14.04 -8.41
CA ALA A 468 -21.73 13.27 -8.36
C ALA A 468 -22.02 11.82 -7.99
N THR A 469 -21.04 10.96 -8.21
CA THR A 469 -21.09 9.56 -7.77
C THR A 469 -20.18 9.36 -6.56
N VAL A 470 -20.63 8.61 -5.57
CA VAL A 470 -19.79 8.18 -4.46
C VAL A 470 -19.63 6.67 -4.47
N ARG A 471 -18.41 6.19 -4.21
CA ARG A 471 -18.05 4.78 -4.03
C ARG A 471 -17.75 4.53 -2.58
N LEU A 472 -18.57 3.72 -1.95
CA LEU A 472 -18.43 3.30 -0.57
C LEU A 472 -17.80 1.91 -0.54
N TYR A 473 -16.60 1.81 0.02
CA TYR A 473 -15.85 0.57 0.08
C TYR A 473 -15.95 -0.07 1.45
N GLU A 474 -16.26 -1.36 1.45
CA GLU A 474 -16.09 -2.26 2.57
C GLU A 474 -14.94 -3.23 2.29
N ASN A 475 -14.58 -4.07 3.25
CA ASN A 475 -13.51 -5.03 3.04
C ASN A 475 -13.83 -5.95 1.86
N LEU A 476 -12.86 -6.14 0.97
CA LEU A 476 -12.98 -7.06 -0.17
C LEU A 476 -13.18 -8.51 0.27
N ILE A 477 -12.64 -8.87 1.43
CA ILE A 477 -12.74 -10.20 2.03
C ILE A 477 -13.90 -10.24 3.03
N ASP A 478 -14.62 -11.36 3.03
CA ASP A 478 -15.58 -11.70 4.08
C ASP A 478 -14.82 -12.01 5.37
N GLU A 479 -14.81 -11.06 6.30
CA GLU A 479 -14.01 -11.14 7.54
C GLU A 479 -14.37 -12.33 8.43
N GLU A 480 -15.62 -12.76 8.40
CA GLU A 480 -16.09 -13.89 9.20
C GLU A 480 -15.53 -15.23 8.70
N LYS A 481 -15.31 -15.32 7.39
CA LYS A 481 -14.78 -16.53 6.75
C LYS A 481 -13.26 -16.57 6.65
N GLY A 482 -12.60 -15.43 6.85
CA GLY A 482 -11.17 -15.27 6.61
C GLY A 482 -10.80 -15.19 5.13
N VAL A 483 -9.51 -14.97 4.83
CA VAL A 483 -9.05 -14.65 3.48
C VAL A 483 -9.28 -15.79 2.48
N TYR A 484 -8.97 -17.02 2.89
CA TYR A 484 -9.00 -18.18 2.01
C TYR A 484 -10.04 -19.23 2.42
N ASN A 485 -10.75 -19.75 1.46
CA ASN A 485 -11.58 -20.93 1.63
C ASN A 485 -10.67 -22.15 1.92
N LYS A 486 -10.99 -22.88 2.97
CA LYS A 486 -10.20 -24.03 3.43
C LYS A 486 -10.31 -25.25 2.53
N GLU A 487 -11.37 -25.34 1.72
CA GLU A 487 -11.62 -26.49 0.85
C GLU A 487 -10.85 -26.42 -0.46
N ASP A 488 -10.82 -25.24 -1.10
CA ASP A 488 -10.26 -25.07 -2.45
C ASP A 488 -9.19 -23.99 -2.56
N GLY A 489 -8.90 -23.26 -1.47
CA GLY A 489 -7.91 -22.18 -1.43
C GLY A 489 -8.32 -20.92 -2.21
N SER A 490 -9.57 -20.80 -2.64
CA SER A 490 -10.12 -19.60 -3.26
C SER A 490 -10.30 -18.48 -2.23
N LEU A 491 -10.49 -17.23 -2.72
CA LEU A 491 -10.76 -16.09 -1.85
C LEU A 491 -12.22 -16.09 -1.39
N ASN A 492 -12.44 -15.83 -0.11
CA ASN A 492 -13.75 -15.55 0.45
C ASN A 492 -14.12 -14.08 0.21
N LEU A 493 -14.68 -13.77 -0.95
CA LEU A 493 -15.03 -12.41 -1.33
C LEU A 493 -16.31 -11.93 -0.65
N ASN A 494 -16.30 -10.66 -0.22
CA ASN A 494 -17.49 -9.95 0.24
C ASN A 494 -18.26 -9.39 -0.98
N PRO A 495 -19.47 -9.86 -1.27
CA PRO A 495 -20.23 -9.39 -2.42
C PRO A 495 -20.67 -7.92 -2.29
N ASN A 496 -20.68 -7.39 -1.06
CA ASN A 496 -21.07 -6.01 -0.75
C ASN A 496 -19.87 -5.07 -0.53
N SER A 497 -18.70 -5.44 -1.06
CA SER A 497 -17.47 -4.66 -0.86
C SER A 497 -17.44 -3.31 -1.58
N LEU A 498 -18.36 -3.07 -2.51
CA LEU A 498 -18.54 -1.80 -3.22
C LEU A 498 -20.02 -1.46 -3.31
N THR A 499 -20.36 -0.25 -2.86
CA THR A 499 -21.67 0.36 -3.10
C THR A 499 -21.47 1.69 -3.81
N GLU A 500 -22.10 1.87 -4.97
CA GLU A 500 -22.12 3.14 -5.67
C GLU A 500 -23.46 3.86 -5.45
N LYS A 501 -23.40 5.18 -5.27
CA LYS A 501 -24.59 6.03 -5.10
C LYS A 501 -24.43 7.33 -5.88
N GLU A 502 -25.52 7.78 -6.50
CA GLU A 502 -25.63 9.13 -7.01
C GLU A 502 -25.98 10.07 -5.86
N ILE A 503 -25.24 11.17 -5.77
CA ILE A 503 -25.28 12.12 -4.66
C ILE A 503 -25.37 13.56 -5.15
N PHE A 504 -25.61 14.48 -4.23
CA PHE A 504 -25.46 15.90 -4.46
C PHE A 504 -24.37 16.48 -3.55
N VAL A 505 -23.50 17.30 -4.15
CA VAL A 505 -22.44 18.01 -3.44
C VAL A 505 -22.59 19.51 -3.61
N GLU A 506 -22.06 20.31 -2.68
CA GLU A 506 -22.08 21.76 -2.78
C GLU A 506 -21.32 22.27 -4.02
N SER A 507 -21.73 23.43 -4.54
CA SER A 507 -21.17 24.00 -5.78
C SER A 507 -19.67 24.31 -5.72
N ASN A 508 -19.09 24.43 -4.52
CA ASN A 508 -17.65 24.64 -4.32
C ASN A 508 -16.77 23.47 -4.78
N PHE A 509 -17.37 22.33 -5.11
CA PHE A 509 -16.65 21.21 -5.72
C PHE A 509 -16.40 21.35 -7.23
N ALA A 510 -16.90 22.40 -7.88
CA ALA A 510 -16.81 22.55 -9.34
C ALA A 510 -15.39 22.47 -9.92
N ASP A 511 -14.40 22.92 -9.14
CA ASP A 511 -12.99 22.92 -9.55
C ASP A 511 -12.15 21.80 -8.89
N ALA A 512 -12.78 20.85 -8.22
CA ALA A 512 -12.10 19.74 -7.55
C ALA A 512 -11.37 18.85 -8.57
N LYS A 513 -10.15 18.48 -8.23
CA LYS A 513 -9.23 17.73 -9.11
C LYS A 513 -8.99 16.32 -8.58
N ALA A 514 -8.59 15.43 -9.47
CA ALA A 514 -8.14 14.08 -9.14
C ALA A 514 -7.14 14.09 -7.98
N TYR A 515 -7.30 13.15 -7.06
CA TYR A 515 -6.54 13.01 -5.80
C TYR A 515 -6.82 14.06 -4.71
N GLU A 516 -7.57 15.10 -4.97
CA GLU A 516 -7.99 16.00 -3.89
C GLU A 516 -8.93 15.26 -2.93
N SER A 517 -8.72 15.45 -1.65
CA SER A 517 -9.52 14.80 -0.61
C SER A 517 -10.17 15.81 0.33
N PHE A 518 -11.32 15.42 0.85
CA PHE A 518 -12.19 16.28 1.67
C PHE A 518 -12.83 15.45 2.78
N GLN A 519 -13.20 16.10 3.87
CA GLN A 519 -14.18 15.52 4.77
C GLN A 519 -15.59 15.88 4.29
N PHE A 520 -16.41 14.88 3.99
CA PHE A 520 -17.85 15.10 3.86
C PHE A 520 -18.44 15.14 5.27
N VAL A 521 -19.00 16.29 5.61
CA VAL A 521 -19.49 16.57 6.97
C VAL A 521 -20.41 15.45 7.44
N ARG A 522 -20.11 14.87 8.62
CA ARG A 522 -20.84 13.77 9.26
C ARG A 522 -20.75 12.41 8.53
N GLN A 523 -20.10 12.33 7.37
CA GLN A 523 -20.09 11.12 6.53
C GLN A 523 -18.75 10.37 6.54
N GLY A 524 -17.64 11.06 6.35
CA GLY A 524 -16.31 10.47 6.25
C GLY A 524 -15.35 11.33 5.46
N TYR A 525 -14.22 10.71 5.08
CA TYR A 525 -13.24 11.31 4.19
C TYR A 525 -13.33 10.69 2.82
N PHE A 526 -13.27 11.52 1.78
CA PHE A 526 -13.48 11.14 0.39
C PHE A 526 -12.42 11.77 -0.50
N CYS A 527 -12.03 11.06 -1.54
CA CYS A 527 -11.03 11.48 -2.51
C CYS A 527 -11.62 11.45 -3.92
N VAL A 528 -11.34 12.48 -4.71
CA VAL A 528 -11.73 12.52 -6.13
C VAL A 528 -10.99 11.42 -6.88
N ASP A 529 -11.72 10.50 -7.51
CA ASP A 529 -11.16 9.39 -8.26
C ASP A 529 -10.35 9.90 -9.45
N SER A 530 -9.15 9.36 -9.64
CA SER A 530 -8.23 9.76 -10.70
C SER A 530 -8.55 9.17 -12.08
N HIS A 531 -9.36 8.10 -12.13
CA HIS A 531 -9.70 7.41 -13.37
C HIS A 531 -11.04 7.85 -13.95
N ASP A 532 -12.07 7.89 -13.11
CA ASP A 532 -13.45 7.98 -13.56
C ASP A 532 -14.09 9.35 -13.33
N SER A 533 -13.40 10.28 -12.67
CA SER A 533 -13.86 11.66 -12.55
C SER A 533 -13.60 12.44 -13.82
N SER A 534 -14.57 13.24 -14.21
CA SER A 534 -14.43 14.26 -15.25
C SER A 534 -14.81 15.64 -14.71
N LYS A 535 -14.57 16.67 -15.50
CA LYS A 535 -15.00 18.03 -15.15
C LYS A 535 -16.53 18.16 -15.05
N GLU A 536 -17.23 17.36 -15.82
CA GLU A 536 -18.69 17.35 -15.92
C GLU A 536 -19.33 16.48 -14.84
N HIS A 537 -18.60 15.48 -14.33
CA HIS A 537 -19.11 14.55 -13.32
C HIS A 537 -18.00 14.02 -12.42
N LEU A 538 -18.07 14.36 -11.15
CA LEU A 538 -17.11 13.91 -10.14
C LEU A 538 -17.49 12.52 -9.60
N VAL A 539 -16.47 11.69 -9.41
CA VAL A 539 -16.56 10.42 -8.71
C VAL A 539 -15.68 10.48 -7.49
N PHE A 540 -16.24 10.17 -6.32
CA PHE A 540 -15.53 10.20 -5.05
C PHE A 540 -15.36 8.80 -4.48
N ASN A 541 -14.14 8.46 -4.12
CA ASN A 541 -13.83 7.25 -3.36
C ASN A 541 -13.87 7.56 -1.86
N ARG A 542 -14.64 6.82 -1.07
CA ARG A 542 -14.54 6.91 0.37
C ARG A 542 -13.19 6.36 0.82
N ILE A 543 -12.39 7.21 1.46
CA ILE A 543 -11.11 6.81 2.06
C ILE A 543 -11.40 6.00 3.32
N VAL A 544 -12.15 6.60 4.24
CA VAL A 544 -12.45 6.04 5.56
C VAL A 544 -13.66 6.74 6.18
N SER A 545 -14.41 6.04 7.02
CA SER A 545 -15.48 6.60 7.83
C SER A 545 -14.92 7.49 8.96
N LEU A 546 -15.78 8.31 9.60
CA LEU A 546 -15.38 9.16 10.74
C LEU A 546 -15.11 8.37 12.02
N LYS A 547 -15.79 7.25 12.22
CA LYS A 547 -15.67 6.44 13.43
C LYS A 547 -14.49 5.48 13.32
N SER A 548 -13.69 5.36 14.37
CA SER A 548 -12.61 4.39 14.49
C SER A 548 -12.97 3.29 15.47
N SER A 549 -12.68 2.04 15.10
CA SER A 549 -12.68 0.89 16.02
C SER A 549 -11.33 0.73 16.73
N PHE A 550 -10.27 1.33 16.18
CA PHE A 550 -8.92 1.28 16.75
C PHE A 550 -8.72 2.32 17.85
N LYS A 551 -8.03 1.93 18.91
CA LYS A 551 -7.56 2.81 19.98
C LYS A 551 -6.08 2.57 20.21
N LEU A 552 -5.29 3.63 20.31
CA LEU A 552 -3.90 3.52 20.71
C LEU A 552 -3.81 2.80 22.07
N PRO A 553 -2.84 1.88 22.23
CA PRO A 553 -2.51 1.33 23.54
C PRO A 553 -2.18 2.49 24.49
N LYS A 554 -2.70 2.43 25.71
CA LYS A 554 -2.39 3.42 26.76
C LYS A 554 -0.98 3.28 27.24
#